data_b5d426827b3cdf24ac344d9d09d9992b
#
_entry.id   b5d426827b3cdf24ac344d9d09d9992b
#
_cell.length_a   1.000
_cell.length_b   1.000
_cell.length_c   1.000
_cell.angle_alpha   90.00
_cell.angle_beta   90.00
_cell.angle_gamma   90.00
#
_symmetry.space_group_name_H-M   'P 1'
#
loop_
_entity.id
_entity.type
_entity.pdbx_description
1 polymer ?
#
loop_
_entity_poly.entity_id
_entity_poly.type
_entity_poly.pdbx_seq_one_letter_code
_entity_poly.pdbx_strand_id
1 'polypeptide(L)'
;MAPTFPFVEVLSYETGLPVKIVAWHVRSVRPIREMVDDNETVTRIEFTNGDALDTIDSVQDVVERLSNALAAVTEHPPAGSPRHAR
;
A
#
# COMPACT_ATOMS: atom_id res chain seq x y z
N MET A 1 -8.06 8.04 22.72
CA MET A 1 -8.32 7.19 21.56
C MET A 1 -7.07 7.03 20.72
N ALA A 2 -6.78 5.81 20.37
CA ALA A 2 -5.58 5.56 19.58
C ALA A 2 -5.76 6.08 18.15
N PRO A 3 -4.71 6.60 17.57
CA PRO A 3 -4.79 7.02 16.17
C PRO A 3 -4.99 5.84 15.26
N THR A 4 -5.62 6.10 14.13
CA THR A 4 -5.82 5.10 13.11
C THR A 4 -4.74 5.25 12.06
N PHE A 5 -3.99 4.18 11.87
CA PHE A 5 -2.94 4.17 10.84
C PHE A 5 -3.44 3.41 9.62
N PRO A 6 -3.12 3.90 8.44
CA PRO A 6 -3.56 3.24 7.22
C PRO A 6 -2.64 2.08 6.89
N PHE A 7 -2.80 0.98 7.60
CA PHE A 7 -2.04 -0.22 7.33
C PHE A 7 -2.63 -0.98 6.16
N VAL A 8 -1.76 -1.55 5.36
CA VAL A 8 -2.14 -2.39 4.24
C VAL A 8 -1.36 -3.68 4.35
N GLU A 9 -2.04 -4.78 4.11
CA GLU A 9 -1.40 -6.09 4.17
C GLU A 9 -1.15 -6.59 2.76
N VAL A 10 0.08 -7.01 2.49
CA VAL A 10 0.45 -7.61 1.22
C VAL A 10 1.25 -8.88 1.52
N LEU A 11 1.33 -9.74 0.52
CA LEU A 11 2.09 -10.98 0.68
C LEU A 11 3.49 -10.80 0.15
N SER A 12 4.47 -11.10 0.98
CA SER A 12 5.86 -10.98 0.60
C SER A 12 6.20 -11.99 -0.49
N TYR A 13 6.87 -11.54 -1.52
CA TYR A 13 7.28 -12.43 -2.59
C TYR A 13 8.31 -13.44 -2.08
N GLU A 14 9.18 -13.00 -1.18
CA GLU A 14 10.25 -13.87 -0.70
C GLU A 14 9.77 -14.95 0.24
N THR A 15 8.85 -14.61 1.12
CA THR A 15 8.44 -15.54 2.17
C THR A 15 7.05 -16.11 1.98
N GLY A 16 6.22 -15.44 1.18
CA GLY A 16 4.83 -15.84 1.05
C GLY A 16 3.98 -15.49 2.25
N LEU A 17 4.54 -14.78 3.20
CA LEU A 17 3.83 -14.43 4.42
C LEU A 17 3.31 -13.00 4.33
N PRO A 18 2.22 -12.70 5.05
CA PRO A 18 1.68 -11.36 5.02
C PRO A 18 2.60 -10.38 5.73
N VAL A 19 2.69 -9.18 5.16
CA VAL A 19 3.46 -8.09 5.71
C VAL A 19 2.57 -6.88 5.75
N LYS A 20 2.55 -6.18 6.88
CA LYS A 20 1.78 -4.96 7.00
C LYS A 20 2.68 -3.77 6.75
N ILE A 21 2.21 -2.89 5.89
CA ILE A 21 2.95 -1.69 5.55
C ILE A 21 2.07 -0.48 5.83
N VAL A 22 2.72 0.65 6.04
CA VAL A 22 1.99 1.90 6.28
C VAL A 22 1.85 2.62 4.96
N ALA A 23 0.61 2.87 4.56
CA ALA A 23 0.35 3.44 3.25
C ALA A 23 1.02 4.80 3.08
N TRP A 24 1.14 5.58 4.15
CA TRP A 24 1.76 6.90 4.08
C TRP A 24 3.22 6.84 3.66
N HIS A 25 3.87 5.72 3.89
CA HIS A 25 5.30 5.60 3.62
C HIS A 25 5.58 5.06 2.23
N VAL A 26 4.56 4.77 1.46
CA VAL A 26 4.74 4.22 0.12
C VAL A 26 4.99 5.38 -0.85
N ARG A 27 6.09 5.29 -1.58
CA ARG A 27 6.43 6.29 -2.57
C ARG A 27 6.00 5.88 -3.96
N SER A 28 6.18 4.61 -4.30
CA SER A 28 5.80 4.15 -5.63
C SER A 28 5.48 2.67 -5.59
N VAL A 29 4.67 2.25 -6.55
CA VAL A 29 4.29 0.86 -6.74
C VAL A 29 4.44 0.59 -8.22
N ARG A 30 5.23 -0.44 -8.57
CA ARG A 30 5.46 -0.74 -9.98
C ARG A 30 5.74 -2.20 -10.17
N PRO A 31 5.43 -2.71 -11.34
CA PRO A 31 5.79 -4.10 -11.65
C PRO A 31 7.27 -4.18 -11.97
N ILE A 32 7.94 -5.19 -11.46
CA ILE A 32 9.35 -5.39 -11.78
C ILE A 32 9.56 -6.66 -12.58
N ARG A 33 8.54 -7.50 -12.66
CA ARG A 33 8.63 -8.73 -13.43
C ARG A 33 7.25 -9.16 -13.84
N GLU A 34 7.12 -9.47 -15.09
CA GLU A 34 5.90 -10.05 -15.61
C GLU A 34 6.27 -11.30 -16.36
N MET A 35 5.83 -12.42 -15.83
CA MET A 35 6.14 -13.70 -16.45
C MET A 35 4.97 -14.09 -17.33
N VAL A 36 5.15 -13.90 -18.62
CA VAL A 36 4.07 -14.17 -19.54
C VAL A 36 3.65 -15.62 -19.46
N ASP A 37 4.62 -16.51 -19.39
CA ASP A 37 4.31 -17.93 -19.41
C ASP A 37 3.71 -18.41 -18.10
N ASP A 38 4.15 -17.86 -16.99
CA ASP A 38 3.74 -18.34 -15.69
C ASP A 38 2.65 -17.49 -15.08
N ASN A 39 2.32 -16.39 -15.70
CA ASN A 39 1.35 -15.48 -15.10
C ASN A 39 1.81 -14.97 -13.75
N GLU A 40 3.09 -15.03 -13.53
CA GLU A 40 3.61 -14.59 -12.25
C GLU A 40 4.00 -13.13 -12.35
N THR A 41 3.50 -12.35 -11.43
CA THR A 41 3.77 -10.93 -11.38
C THR A 41 4.43 -10.61 -10.06
N VAL A 42 5.51 -9.84 -10.12
CA VAL A 42 6.15 -9.36 -8.91
C VAL A 42 6.03 -7.85 -8.94
N THR A 43 5.48 -7.31 -7.87
CA THR A 43 5.26 -5.88 -7.73
C THR A 43 6.21 -5.36 -6.67
N ARG A 44 6.88 -4.26 -6.98
CA ARG A 44 7.79 -3.63 -6.01
C ARG A 44 7.13 -2.40 -5.43
N ILE A 45 7.09 -2.37 -4.11
CA ILE A 45 6.60 -1.23 -3.34
C ILE A 45 7.81 -0.52 -2.78
N GLU A 46 8.01 0.72 -3.17
CA GLU A 46 9.14 1.51 -2.69
C GLU A 46 8.64 2.49 -1.64
N PHE A 47 9.42 2.63 -0.59
CA PHE A 47 9.05 3.46 0.53
C PHE A 47 9.88 4.74 0.53
N THR A 48 9.37 5.73 1.26
CA THR A 48 10.01 7.04 1.29
C THR A 48 11.38 7.01 1.93
N ASN A 49 11.67 6.00 2.75
CA ASN A 49 12.98 5.90 3.37
C ASN A 49 14.00 5.17 2.50
N GLY A 50 13.62 4.78 1.30
CA GLY A 50 14.55 4.10 0.41
C GLY A 50 14.45 2.59 0.42
N ASP A 51 13.70 2.03 1.34
CA ASP A 51 13.49 0.58 1.37
C ASP A 51 12.51 0.17 0.30
N ALA A 52 12.48 -1.13 0.03
CA ALA A 52 11.56 -1.68 -0.95
C ALA A 52 11.10 -3.05 -0.50
N LEU A 53 9.91 -3.42 -0.92
CA LEU A 53 9.32 -4.72 -0.62
C LEU A 53 8.72 -5.27 -1.90
N ASP A 54 9.04 -6.51 -2.21
CA ASP A 54 8.46 -7.18 -3.37
C ASP A 54 7.30 -8.04 -2.89
N THR A 55 6.19 -7.94 -3.62
CA THR A 55 4.98 -8.68 -3.27
C THR A 55 4.48 -9.43 -4.49
N ILE A 56 3.76 -10.52 -4.24
CA ILE A 56 3.13 -11.28 -5.31
C ILE A 56 1.78 -10.70 -5.70
N ASP A 57 1.29 -9.73 -4.95
CA ASP A 57 0.05 -9.07 -5.32
C ASP A 57 0.26 -8.19 -6.54
N SER A 58 -0.76 -8.05 -7.35
CA SER A 58 -0.65 -7.23 -8.55
C SER A 58 -0.56 -5.75 -8.18
N VAL A 59 -0.05 -4.96 -9.13
CA VAL A 59 0.00 -3.52 -8.94
C VAL A 59 -1.40 -2.98 -8.65
N GLN A 60 -2.37 -3.45 -9.42
CA GLN A 60 -3.72 -2.96 -9.25
C GLN A 60 -4.27 -3.26 -7.87
N ASP A 61 -4.03 -4.47 -7.37
CA ASP A 61 -4.49 -4.84 -6.04
C ASP A 61 -3.84 -3.99 -4.97
N VAL A 62 -2.53 -3.79 -5.09
CA VAL A 62 -1.80 -2.99 -4.11
C VAL A 62 -2.32 -1.55 -4.12
N VAL A 63 -2.45 -0.97 -5.29
CA VAL A 63 -2.91 0.41 -5.39
C VAL A 63 -4.32 0.55 -4.83
N GLU A 64 -5.16 -0.42 -5.10
CA GLU A 64 -6.52 -0.37 -4.58
C GLU A 64 -6.54 -0.41 -3.06
N ARG A 65 -5.73 -1.30 -2.47
CA ARG A 65 -5.66 -1.40 -1.02
C ARG A 65 -5.11 -0.12 -0.41
N LEU A 66 -4.09 0.47 -1.05
CA LEU A 66 -3.53 1.72 -0.57
C LEU A 66 -4.57 2.83 -0.63
N SER A 67 -5.29 2.91 -1.74
CA SER A 67 -6.30 3.95 -1.89
C SER A 67 -7.39 3.81 -0.85
N ASN A 68 -7.83 2.57 -0.59
CA ASN A 68 -8.87 2.35 0.40
C ASN A 68 -8.39 2.70 1.80
N ALA A 69 -7.15 2.36 2.11
CA ALA A 69 -6.61 2.66 3.43
C ALA A 69 -6.50 4.17 3.64
N LEU A 70 -6.04 4.88 2.63
CA LEU A 70 -5.90 6.33 2.74
C LEU A 70 -7.25 7.01 2.79
N ALA A 71 -8.21 6.49 2.04
CA ALA A 71 -9.56 7.07 2.07
C ALA A 71 -10.20 6.89 3.44
N ALA A 72 -9.98 5.75 4.07
CA ALA A 72 -10.56 5.51 5.38
C ALA A 72 -10.04 6.51 6.40
N VAL A 73 -8.75 6.84 6.32
CA VAL A 73 -8.19 7.85 7.22
C VAL A 73 -8.76 9.23 6.90
N THR A 74 -8.89 9.52 5.63
CA THR A 74 -9.37 10.82 5.21
C THR A 74 -10.82 11.03 5.60
N GLU A 75 -11.61 9.97 5.59
CA GLU A 75 -13.02 10.09 5.95
C GLU A 75 -13.24 10.43 7.40
N HIS A 76 -12.21 10.24 8.22
CA HIS A 76 -12.34 10.50 9.64
C HIS A 76 -11.29 11.51 10.07
N PRO A 77 -11.40 12.72 9.55
CA PRO A 77 -10.39 13.72 9.89
C PRO A 77 -10.51 14.10 11.35
N PRO A 78 -9.44 14.65 11.90
CA PRO A 78 -9.48 15.11 13.28
C PRO A 78 -10.55 16.15 13.47
N ALA A 79 -11.03 16.25 14.70
CA ALA A 79 -12.02 17.26 15.05
C ALA A 79 -11.45 18.63 14.71
N GLY A 80 -12.30 19.47 14.15
CA GLY A 80 -11.87 20.79 13.78
C GLY A 80 -11.20 20.88 12.42
N SER A 81 -11.10 19.79 11.74
CA SER A 81 -10.50 19.82 10.42
C SER A 81 -11.36 20.63 9.45
N PRO A 82 -10.76 21.56 8.72
CA PRO A 82 -11.52 22.40 7.79
C PRO A 82 -11.67 21.79 6.42
N ARG A 83 -11.52 20.53 6.28
CA ARG A 83 -11.46 19.93 4.96
C ARG A 83 -12.69 20.21 4.12
N HIS A 84 -13.80 20.43 4.74
CA HIS A 84 -15.03 20.68 4.01
C HIS A 84 -15.36 22.15 3.97
N ALA A 85 -14.43 22.95 4.38
CA ALA A 85 -14.65 24.38 4.39
C ALA A 85 -14.30 24.93 3.02
N ARG A 86 -14.99 24.49 2.09
CA ARG A 86 -14.70 25.04 0.80
C ARG A 86 -15.78 24.81 -0.13
#